data_5fab60209f036b7b0b2234aaea69131b
#
_entry.id   5fab60209f036b7b0b2234aaea69131b
#
_cell.length_a   1.000
_cell.length_b   1.000
_cell.length_c   1.000
_cell.angle_alpha   90.00
_cell.angle_beta   90.00
_cell.angle_gamma   90.00
#
_symmetry.space_group_name_H-M   'P 1'
#
loop_
_entity.id
_entity.type
_entity.pdbx_description
1 polymer ?
#
loop_
_entity_poly.entity_id
_entity_poly.type
_entity_poly.pdbx_seq_one_letter_code
_entity_poly.pdbx_strand_id
1 'polypeptide(L)'
;MIKKIFSVVLLFSLSIMSVTADEGMWLPQLLQSMNEGDMQECGLQLTAQDLYDVNNSSLKDAIVSLGGFCTGEMISSEGLLLTNHHCGYSQIQEHSTVRNDYLKDGFWAMRRDEELPNEG
;
A
#
# COMPACT_ATOMS: atom_id res chain seq x y z
N MET A 1 2.88 -6.73 -51.89
CA MET A 1 2.76 -7.80 -50.86
C MET A 1 3.95 -7.80 -49.92
N ILE A 2 5.19 -7.85 -50.39
CA ILE A 2 6.42 -7.93 -49.58
C ILE A 2 6.54 -6.80 -48.54
N LYS A 3 6.24 -5.54 -48.90
CA LYS A 3 6.29 -4.40 -47.96
C LYS A 3 5.31 -4.54 -46.79
N LYS A 4 4.13 -5.10 -46.99
CA LYS A 4 3.14 -5.35 -45.92
C LYS A 4 3.58 -6.48 -44.99
N ILE A 5 4.21 -7.53 -45.54
CA ILE A 5 4.76 -8.63 -44.74
C ILE A 5 5.92 -8.13 -43.89
N PHE A 6 6.80 -7.31 -44.46
CA PHE A 6 7.93 -6.71 -43.70
C PHE A 6 7.46 -5.81 -42.55
N SER A 7 6.41 -5.00 -42.77
CA SER A 7 5.83 -4.19 -41.71
C SER A 7 5.19 -5.02 -40.59
N VAL A 8 4.53 -6.12 -40.90
CA VAL A 8 3.93 -7.03 -39.91
C VAL A 8 4.99 -7.75 -39.12
N VAL A 9 6.07 -8.22 -39.76
CA VAL A 9 7.19 -8.88 -39.07
C VAL A 9 7.93 -7.90 -38.18
N LEU A 10 8.13 -6.65 -38.62
CA LEU A 10 8.77 -5.60 -37.81
C LEU A 10 7.91 -5.24 -36.59
N LEU A 11 6.60 -5.14 -36.76
CA LEU A 11 5.67 -4.91 -35.65
C LEU A 11 5.65 -6.08 -34.65
N PHE A 12 5.74 -7.30 -35.13
CA PHE A 12 5.76 -8.50 -34.28
C PHE A 12 7.10 -8.65 -33.53
N SER A 13 8.22 -8.29 -34.15
CA SER A 13 9.54 -8.31 -33.49
C SER A 13 9.70 -7.22 -32.40
N LEU A 14 9.00 -6.09 -32.51
CA LEU A 14 8.96 -5.04 -31.47
C LEU A 14 8.09 -5.43 -30.26
N SER A 15 7.22 -6.44 -30.40
CA SER A 15 6.34 -6.90 -29.31
C SER A 15 7.00 -7.91 -28.37
N ILE A 16 8.22 -8.36 -28.65
CA ILE A 16 8.98 -9.28 -27.78
C ILE A 16 9.90 -8.46 -26.87
N MET A 17 9.34 -7.47 -26.19
CA MET A 17 10.00 -6.93 -24.99
C MET A 17 9.69 -7.91 -23.86
N SER A 18 10.71 -8.64 -23.42
CA SER A 18 10.63 -9.44 -22.20
C SER A 18 10.34 -8.49 -21.05
N VAL A 19 9.11 -8.47 -20.58
CA VAL A 19 8.78 -7.83 -19.30
C VAL A 19 9.30 -8.78 -18.23
N THR A 20 10.44 -8.47 -17.66
CA THR A 20 10.92 -9.12 -16.44
C THR A 20 10.18 -8.47 -15.29
N ALA A 21 9.41 -9.26 -14.56
CA ALA A 21 8.86 -8.84 -13.27
C ALA A 21 9.78 -9.37 -12.19
N ASP A 22 10.15 -8.51 -11.26
CA ASP A 22 10.91 -8.93 -10.10
C ASP A 22 10.03 -9.80 -9.20
N GLU A 23 10.62 -10.84 -8.62
CA GLU A 23 9.94 -11.68 -7.65
C GLU A 23 9.66 -10.88 -6.37
N GLY A 24 8.53 -11.13 -5.72
CA GLY A 24 8.07 -10.40 -4.56
C GLY A 24 8.19 -11.17 -3.25
N MET A 25 7.70 -10.55 -2.17
CA MET A 25 7.64 -11.12 -0.82
C MET A 25 9.02 -11.38 -0.18
N TRP A 26 9.92 -10.43 -0.32
CA TRP A 26 11.22 -10.45 0.33
C TRP A 26 11.09 -10.27 1.84
N LEU A 27 11.97 -10.91 2.60
CA LEU A 27 12.04 -10.74 4.05
C LEU A 27 12.66 -9.38 4.39
N PRO A 28 11.95 -8.48 5.09
CA PRO A 28 12.46 -7.14 5.40
C PRO A 28 13.81 -7.13 6.11
N GLN A 29 14.08 -8.15 6.95
CA GLN A 29 15.35 -8.29 7.68
C GLN A 29 16.55 -8.55 6.75
N LEU A 30 16.30 -9.02 5.54
CA LEU A 30 17.34 -9.37 4.56
C LEU A 30 17.47 -8.35 3.43
N LEU A 31 16.69 -7.28 3.43
CA LEU A 31 16.69 -6.27 2.35
C LEU A 31 18.08 -5.75 2.04
N GLN A 32 18.87 -5.41 3.06
CA GLN A 32 20.21 -4.89 2.88
C GLN A 32 21.14 -5.82 2.08
N SER A 33 21.02 -7.12 2.30
CA SER A 33 21.90 -8.11 1.69
C SER A 33 21.39 -8.67 0.36
N MET A 34 20.10 -8.54 0.09
CA MET A 34 19.46 -9.20 -1.06
C MET A 34 18.95 -8.24 -2.13
N ASN A 35 18.34 -7.14 -1.73
CA ASN A 35 17.52 -6.34 -2.65
C ASN A 35 17.81 -4.84 -2.65
N GLU A 36 18.48 -4.30 -1.62
CA GLU A 36 18.68 -2.84 -1.50
C GLU A 36 19.32 -2.24 -2.75
N GLY A 37 20.34 -2.91 -3.31
CA GLY A 37 21.01 -2.44 -4.52
C GLY A 37 20.06 -2.35 -5.71
N ASP A 38 19.31 -3.40 -5.99
CA ASP A 38 18.36 -3.46 -7.10
C ASP A 38 17.22 -2.44 -6.92
N MET A 39 16.73 -2.27 -5.70
CA MET A 39 15.71 -1.28 -5.35
C MET A 39 16.22 0.16 -5.57
N GLN A 40 17.49 0.42 -5.23
CA GLN A 40 18.11 1.73 -5.45
C GLN A 40 18.36 2.00 -6.94
N GLU A 41 18.72 0.99 -7.73
CA GLU A 41 18.81 1.10 -9.19
C GLU A 41 17.44 1.41 -9.82
N CYS A 42 16.34 0.90 -9.22
CA CYS A 42 14.97 1.24 -9.60
C CYS A 42 14.51 2.61 -9.09
N GLY A 43 15.34 3.33 -8.33
CA GLY A 43 15.06 4.70 -7.88
C GLY A 43 14.70 4.85 -6.40
N LEU A 44 14.80 3.79 -5.59
CA LEU A 44 14.63 3.91 -4.14
C LEU A 44 15.73 4.81 -3.55
N GLN A 45 15.33 5.82 -2.77
CA GLN A 45 16.25 6.74 -2.08
C GLN A 45 16.42 6.43 -0.60
N LEU A 46 15.67 5.45 -0.09
CA LEU A 46 15.75 4.98 1.29
C LEU A 46 16.78 3.86 1.41
N THR A 47 17.35 3.70 2.59
CA THR A 47 18.18 2.55 2.93
C THR A 47 17.34 1.39 3.47
N ALA A 48 17.91 0.20 3.51
CA ALA A 48 17.25 -0.94 4.14
C ALA A 48 16.92 -0.67 5.62
N GLN A 49 17.76 0.09 6.34
CA GLN A 49 17.52 0.50 7.73
C GLN A 49 16.36 1.50 7.85
N ASP A 50 16.20 2.42 6.88
CA ASP A 50 15.05 3.34 6.87
C ASP A 50 13.73 2.57 6.70
N LEU A 51 13.77 1.45 5.98
CA LEU A 51 12.61 0.59 5.75
C LEU A 51 12.34 -0.32 6.94
N TYR A 52 13.39 -0.98 7.46
CA TYR A 52 13.27 -1.96 8.53
C TYR A 52 14.52 -1.99 9.40
N ASP A 53 14.42 -1.47 10.62
CA ASP A 53 15.44 -1.57 11.65
C ASP A 53 14.81 -2.12 12.94
N VAL A 54 15.44 -3.14 13.55
CA VAL A 54 14.94 -3.78 14.78
C VAL A 54 15.19 -2.90 16.01
N ASN A 55 16.28 -2.12 15.99
CA ASN A 55 16.75 -1.38 17.15
C ASN A 55 16.40 0.12 17.09
N ASN A 56 16.09 0.63 15.91
CA ASN A 56 15.77 2.04 15.69
C ASN A 56 14.42 2.20 14.98
N SER A 57 13.88 3.41 15.07
CA SER A 57 12.66 3.75 14.33
C SER A 57 12.90 3.67 12.83
N SER A 58 11.95 3.06 12.13
CA SER A 58 11.98 2.89 10.68
C SER A 58 10.55 2.81 10.13
N LEU A 59 10.40 2.72 8.83
CA LEU A 59 9.07 2.66 8.19
C LEU A 59 8.20 1.51 8.73
N LYS A 60 8.80 0.40 9.22
CA LYS A 60 8.05 -0.70 9.86
C LYS A 60 7.15 -0.24 11.01
N ASP A 61 7.55 0.81 11.74
CA ASP A 61 6.82 1.28 12.92
C ASP A 61 5.53 2.04 12.56
N ALA A 62 5.40 2.44 11.29
CA ALA A 62 4.16 3.00 10.78
C ALA A 62 3.08 1.94 10.54
N ILE A 63 3.47 0.67 10.46
CA ILE A 63 2.54 -0.44 10.20
C ILE A 63 2.07 -1.01 11.53
N VAL A 64 0.76 -0.98 11.75
CA VAL A 64 0.14 -1.39 13.01
C VAL A 64 -0.84 -2.54 12.80
N SER A 65 -0.98 -3.38 13.83
CA SER A 65 -1.99 -4.45 13.85
C SER A 65 -3.29 -3.93 14.46
N LEU A 66 -4.37 -4.11 13.74
CA LEU A 66 -5.72 -3.75 14.19
C LEU A 66 -6.44 -5.01 14.69
N GLY A 67 -6.48 -5.18 16.01
CA GLY A 67 -7.18 -6.29 16.66
C GLY A 67 -6.71 -7.71 16.29
N GLY A 68 -5.53 -7.84 15.65
CA GLY A 68 -4.98 -9.13 15.21
C GLY A 68 -5.59 -9.69 13.92
N PHE A 69 -6.52 -8.99 13.28
CA PHE A 69 -7.16 -9.45 12.05
C PHE A 69 -6.92 -8.54 10.84
N CYS A 70 -6.52 -7.30 11.06
CA CYS A 70 -6.19 -6.33 10.01
C CYS A 70 -4.89 -5.62 10.32
N THR A 71 -4.37 -4.93 9.30
CA THR A 71 -3.26 -3.98 9.42
C THR A 71 -3.72 -2.60 9.02
N GLY A 72 -3.01 -1.59 9.49
CA GLY A 72 -3.19 -0.21 9.08
C GLY A 72 -1.86 0.52 9.06
N GLU A 73 -1.82 1.65 8.37
CA GLU A 73 -0.65 2.49 8.22
C GLU A 73 -0.87 3.83 8.91
N MET A 74 -0.02 4.15 9.86
CA MET A 74 -0.01 5.45 10.53
C MET A 74 0.62 6.50 9.64
N ILE A 75 -0.15 7.50 9.21
CA ILE A 75 0.28 8.51 8.23
C ILE A 75 0.41 9.92 8.81
N SER A 76 0.13 10.10 10.09
CA SER A 76 0.34 11.38 10.76
C SER A 76 0.82 11.20 12.20
N SER A 77 1.49 12.23 12.72
CA SER A 77 1.89 12.30 14.14
C SER A 77 0.71 12.42 15.11
N GLU A 78 -0.48 12.69 14.59
CA GLU A 78 -1.69 12.85 15.38
C GLU A 78 -2.61 11.62 15.38
N GLY A 79 -2.14 10.50 14.80
CA GLY A 79 -2.86 9.24 14.84
C GLY A 79 -3.80 9.00 13.66
N LEU A 80 -3.67 9.75 12.54
CA LEU A 80 -4.41 9.40 11.34
C LEU A 80 -3.88 8.09 10.77
N LEU A 81 -4.78 7.13 10.61
CA LEU A 81 -4.48 5.78 10.18
C LEU A 81 -5.27 5.45 8.91
N LEU A 82 -4.59 4.84 7.95
CA LEU A 82 -5.22 4.25 6.77
C LEU A 82 -5.35 2.75 6.95
N THR A 83 -6.46 2.21 6.49
CA THR A 83 -6.71 0.76 6.45
C THR A 83 -7.73 0.42 5.37
N ASN A 84 -8.07 -0.85 5.23
CA ASN A 84 -9.10 -1.29 4.29
C ASN A 84 -10.50 -1.10 4.87
N HIS A 85 -11.47 -0.81 4.00
CA HIS A 85 -12.87 -0.63 4.37
C HIS A 85 -13.42 -1.80 5.21
N HIS A 86 -13.11 -3.04 4.84
CA HIS A 86 -13.60 -4.22 5.58
C HIS A 86 -13.06 -4.31 7.02
N CYS A 87 -11.93 -3.67 7.32
CA CYS A 87 -11.37 -3.63 8.67
C CYS A 87 -12.19 -2.74 9.63
N GLY A 88 -12.78 -1.67 9.10
CA GLY A 88 -13.65 -0.75 9.85
C GLY A 88 -15.16 -1.00 9.64
N TYR A 89 -15.54 -2.08 8.94
CA TYR A 89 -16.91 -2.26 8.50
C TYR A 89 -17.93 -2.27 9.66
N SER A 90 -17.61 -2.96 10.76
CA SER A 90 -18.51 -3.03 11.92
C SER A 90 -18.72 -1.67 12.58
N GLN A 91 -17.66 -0.88 12.72
CA GLN A 91 -17.73 0.48 13.29
C GLN A 91 -18.52 1.42 12.37
N ILE A 92 -18.29 1.35 11.06
CA ILE A 92 -19.07 2.13 10.09
C ILE A 92 -20.57 1.73 10.16
N GLN A 93 -20.85 0.45 10.27
CA GLN A 93 -22.21 -0.05 10.39
C GLN A 93 -22.88 0.42 11.69
N GLU A 94 -22.16 0.40 12.81
CA GLU A 94 -22.67 0.82 14.12
C GLU A 94 -23.06 2.30 14.13
N HIS A 95 -22.28 3.15 13.48
CA HIS A 95 -22.57 4.57 13.32
C HIS A 95 -23.64 4.86 12.25
N SER A 96 -23.94 3.90 11.38
CA SER A 96 -24.92 4.08 10.30
C SER A 96 -26.35 3.99 10.83
N THR A 97 -27.22 4.81 10.26
CA THR A 97 -28.67 4.83 10.54
C THR A 97 -29.44 4.87 9.23
N VAL A 98 -30.75 4.67 9.28
CA VAL A 98 -31.63 4.80 8.10
C VAL A 98 -31.55 6.19 7.45
N ARG A 99 -31.19 7.22 8.23
CA ARG A 99 -31.06 8.60 7.74
C ARG A 99 -29.65 8.95 7.26
N ASN A 100 -28.65 8.31 7.86
CA ASN A 100 -27.23 8.53 7.57
C ASN A 100 -26.60 7.16 7.31
N ASP A 101 -26.65 6.71 6.07
CA ASP A 101 -26.10 5.43 5.64
C ASP A 101 -24.61 5.59 5.27
N TYR A 102 -23.75 5.58 6.29
CA TYR A 102 -22.32 5.76 6.09
C TYR A 102 -21.65 4.60 5.34
N LEU A 103 -22.25 3.41 5.32
CA LEU A 103 -21.78 2.30 4.50
C LEU A 103 -21.93 2.60 3.01
N LYS A 104 -23.00 3.29 2.63
CA LYS A 104 -23.30 3.64 1.25
C LYS A 104 -22.73 4.98 0.84
N ASP A 105 -22.92 5.99 1.68
CA ASP A 105 -22.65 7.39 1.32
C ASP A 105 -21.26 7.85 1.78
N GLY A 106 -20.60 7.07 2.65
CA GLY A 106 -19.35 7.42 3.29
C GLY A 106 -19.54 8.43 4.43
N PHE A 107 -18.46 8.68 5.16
CA PHE A 107 -18.37 9.69 6.20
C PHE A 107 -17.01 10.37 6.14
N TRP A 108 -16.98 11.67 6.31
CA TRP A 108 -15.75 12.45 6.35
C TRP A 108 -15.80 13.50 7.45
N ALA A 109 -14.96 13.35 8.47
CA ALA A 109 -14.74 14.36 9.49
C ALA A 109 -13.69 15.36 8.99
N MET A 110 -14.04 16.64 8.89
CA MET A 110 -13.12 17.71 8.50
C MET A 110 -12.31 18.23 9.71
N ARG A 111 -12.79 17.95 10.92
CA ARG A 111 -12.18 18.36 12.18
C ARG A 111 -12.32 17.23 13.21
N ARG A 112 -11.47 17.22 14.23
CA ARG A 112 -11.47 16.20 15.29
C ARG A 112 -12.76 16.14 16.10
N ASP A 113 -13.43 17.27 16.29
CA ASP A 113 -14.72 17.33 17.01
C ASP A 113 -15.90 16.72 16.20
N GLU A 114 -15.66 16.42 14.92
CA GLU A 114 -16.62 15.74 14.05
C GLU A 114 -16.37 14.21 13.99
N GLU A 115 -15.24 13.75 14.50
CA GLU A 115 -14.91 12.33 14.50
C GLU A 115 -15.90 11.53 15.37
N LEU A 116 -16.31 10.37 14.88
CA LEU A 116 -17.23 9.50 15.61
C LEU A 116 -16.42 8.54 16.50
N PRO A 117 -16.65 8.54 17.83
CA PRO A 117 -15.91 7.68 18.74
C PRO A 117 -16.28 6.21 18.53
N ASN A 118 -15.28 5.35 18.49
CA ASN A 118 -15.45 3.90 18.47
C ASN A 118 -15.25 3.34 19.88
N GLU A 119 -16.07 2.37 20.26
CA GLU A 119 -15.90 1.58 21.47
C GLU A 119 -14.94 0.42 21.19
N GLY A 120 -13.82 0.30 21.93
CA GLY A 120 -12.88 -0.82 21.80
C GLY A 120 -11.44 -0.46 22.05
#